data_d1ce36708da7adb55ba0465c2e3028cf
#
_entry.id   d1ce36708da7adb55ba0465c2e3028cf
#
_cell.length_a   1.000
_cell.length_b   1.000
_cell.length_c   1.000
_cell.angle_alpha   90.00
_cell.angle_beta   90.00
_cell.angle_gamma   90.00
#
_symmetry.space_group_name_H-M   'P 1'
#
loop_
_entity.id
_entity.type
_entity.pdbx_description
1 polymer ?
#
loop_
_entity_poly.entity_id
_entity_poly.type
_entity_poly.pdbx_seq_one_letter_code
_entity_poly.pdbx_strand_id
1 'polypeptide(L)'
;MKVAYWGNCRKSGVTCALTAIGLTAVLTYPFKITIFENHYSENGVLRYLFPRKWPYCVAEPVHHYREGFFHENQHRMQNAGSMADYPVIELLEKGLYYVPQFTKNADLFDYQFHCNLMPVLKRYSEIAFIDTQRGNALSSKMILEEADVVVVLLKQDMYEIQSFFQNYSSLIPRAFFIISDYQRKSKNNLAKIISEFGFRKDCIGVIPHSEEFQFAAGYGRMIEYISTNYVGKGTREDYYFMQELKKTTFLLMQKVAFDRRLGEVF
;
A
#
# COMPACT_ATOMS: atom_id res chain seq x y z
N MET A 1 -6.13 12.99 -3.42
CA MET A 1 -7.05 11.90 -3.04
C MET A 1 -6.45 11.02 -1.96
N LYS A 2 -7.26 10.50 -1.06
CA LYS A 2 -6.86 9.57 0.01
C LYS A 2 -7.33 8.16 -0.34
N VAL A 3 -6.41 7.23 -0.45
CA VAL A 3 -6.68 5.81 -0.69
C VAL A 3 -6.18 5.03 0.52
N ALA A 4 -7.10 4.57 1.36
CA ALA A 4 -6.75 3.80 2.56
C ALA A 4 -6.66 2.30 2.23
N TYR A 5 -5.55 1.67 2.59
CA TYR A 5 -5.38 0.22 2.48
C TYR A 5 -5.61 -0.42 3.84
N TRP A 6 -6.48 -1.41 3.87
CA TRP A 6 -6.89 -2.06 5.11
C TRP A 6 -7.17 -3.56 4.88
N GLY A 7 -7.04 -4.36 5.93
CA GLY A 7 -7.34 -5.79 5.91
C GLY A 7 -8.08 -6.23 7.15
N ASN A 8 -9.10 -7.09 6.97
CA ASN A 8 -9.91 -7.60 8.07
C ASN A 8 -9.22 -8.70 8.88
N CYS A 9 -8.15 -9.31 8.37
CA CYS A 9 -7.43 -10.40 9.04
C CYS A 9 -5.93 -10.13 9.18
N ARG A 10 -5.28 -10.89 10.07
CA ARG A 10 -3.83 -10.84 10.24
C ARG A 10 -3.12 -11.36 8.99
N LYS A 11 -2.00 -10.71 8.64
CA LYS A 11 -1.16 -11.12 7.50
C LYS A 11 -1.94 -11.15 6.17
N SER A 12 -2.91 -10.25 6.00
CA SER A 12 -3.59 -10.06 4.72
C SER A 12 -2.70 -9.42 3.65
N GLY A 13 -1.48 -8.98 4.01
CA GLY A 13 -0.50 -8.46 3.06
C GLY A 13 -0.72 -6.99 2.68
N VAL A 14 -1.38 -6.18 3.52
CA VAL A 14 -1.71 -4.77 3.24
C VAL A 14 -0.49 -3.97 2.78
N THR A 15 0.56 -3.89 3.60
CA THR A 15 1.78 -3.14 3.28
C THR A 15 2.45 -3.63 2.00
N CYS A 16 2.51 -4.96 1.81
CA CYS A 16 3.10 -5.58 0.62
C CYS A 16 2.31 -5.23 -0.65
N ALA A 17 0.99 -5.36 -0.60
CA ALA A 17 0.09 -5.04 -1.71
C ALA A 17 0.12 -3.55 -2.07
N LEU A 18 0.05 -2.67 -1.06
CA LEU A 18 0.15 -1.23 -1.22
C LEU A 18 1.46 -0.84 -1.91
N THR A 19 2.58 -1.42 -1.47
CA THR A 19 3.91 -1.17 -2.06
C THR A 19 3.97 -1.64 -3.51
N ALA A 20 3.52 -2.88 -3.79
CA ALA A 20 3.53 -3.44 -5.14
C ALA A 20 2.64 -2.65 -6.11
N ILE A 21 1.45 -2.27 -5.68
CA ILE A 21 0.51 -1.46 -6.48
C ILE A 21 1.06 -0.05 -6.67
N GLY A 22 1.64 0.57 -5.62
CA GLY A 22 2.26 1.89 -5.73
C GLY A 22 3.39 1.92 -6.77
N LEU A 23 4.30 0.94 -6.72
CA LEU A 23 5.36 0.78 -7.72
C LEU A 23 4.78 0.60 -9.13
N THR A 24 3.80 -0.30 -9.29
CA THR A 24 3.18 -0.57 -10.59
C THR A 24 2.44 0.64 -11.13
N ALA A 25 1.75 1.39 -10.26
CA ALA A 25 1.00 2.57 -10.66
C ALA A 25 1.91 3.68 -11.20
N VAL A 26 3.02 4.00 -10.53
CA VAL A 26 3.95 5.04 -10.98
C VAL A 26 4.75 4.65 -12.23
N LEU A 27 4.92 3.35 -12.49
CA LEU A 27 5.46 2.85 -13.76
C LEU A 27 4.46 2.93 -14.91
N THR A 28 3.15 2.98 -14.60
CA THR A 28 2.07 2.95 -15.61
C THR A 28 1.51 4.34 -15.89
N TYR A 29 1.41 5.19 -14.87
CA TYR A 29 0.70 6.46 -14.92
C TYR A 29 1.59 7.63 -14.50
N PRO A 30 1.38 8.85 -15.03
CA PRO A 30 2.17 10.04 -14.67
C PRO A 30 1.75 10.66 -13.32
N PHE A 31 1.03 9.92 -12.48
CA PHE A 31 0.62 10.42 -11.16
C PHE A 31 1.73 10.28 -10.14
N LYS A 32 1.84 11.30 -9.28
CA LYS A 32 2.68 11.22 -8.10
C LYS A 32 1.88 10.61 -6.95
N ILE A 33 2.44 9.59 -6.33
CA ILE A 33 1.84 8.86 -5.21
C ILE A 33 2.73 9.04 -3.98
N THR A 34 2.13 9.41 -2.85
CA THR A 34 2.82 9.37 -1.55
C THR A 34 2.27 8.22 -0.72
N ILE A 35 3.16 7.38 -0.22
CA ILE A 35 2.84 6.33 0.73
C ILE A 35 3.04 6.88 2.15
N PHE A 36 2.05 6.62 3.00
CA PHE A 36 2.10 6.91 4.42
C PHE A 36 1.68 5.69 5.23
N GLU A 37 2.43 5.34 6.28
CA GLU A 37 2.10 4.24 7.19
C GLU A 37 1.44 4.76 8.46
N ASN A 38 0.18 4.35 8.70
CA ASN A 38 -0.55 4.63 9.94
C ASN A 38 -0.35 3.51 10.97
N HIS A 39 0.85 3.00 11.10
CA HIS A 39 1.21 2.02 12.12
C HIS A 39 2.71 2.06 12.36
N TYR A 40 3.10 1.78 13.60
CA TYR A 40 4.50 1.54 13.89
C TYR A 40 4.86 0.11 13.50
N SER A 41 5.64 0.00 12.45
CA SER A 41 6.29 -1.24 12.06
C SER A 41 7.75 -0.93 11.79
N GLU A 42 8.65 -1.66 12.42
CA GLU A 42 10.07 -1.52 12.08
C GLU A 42 10.25 -1.78 10.58
N ASN A 43 10.39 -0.69 9.83
CA ASN A 43 10.66 -0.70 8.40
C ASN A 43 9.54 -1.24 7.47
N GLY A 44 8.27 -1.01 7.75
CA GLY A 44 7.14 -1.43 6.93
C GLY A 44 7.38 -1.45 5.41
N VAL A 45 7.10 -0.36 4.71
CA VAL A 45 7.31 -0.22 3.25
C VAL A 45 8.78 -0.36 2.87
N LEU A 46 9.70 0.29 3.59
CA LEU A 46 11.13 0.29 3.27
C LEU A 46 11.74 -1.13 3.32
N ARG A 47 11.20 -2.00 4.14
CA ARG A 47 11.65 -3.40 4.24
C ARG A 47 11.44 -4.18 2.92
N TYR A 48 10.43 -3.83 2.13
CA TYR A 48 10.15 -4.46 0.84
C TYR A 48 10.97 -3.88 -0.30
N LEU A 49 11.45 -2.65 -0.14
CA LEU A 49 12.12 -1.91 -1.20
C LEU A 49 13.65 -1.97 -1.14
N PHE A 50 14.19 -2.11 0.08
CA PHE A 50 15.63 -2.06 0.29
C PHE A 50 16.14 -3.30 1.02
N PRO A 51 17.22 -3.95 0.52
CA PRO A 51 17.82 -5.12 1.14
C PRO A 51 18.21 -4.85 2.59
N ARG A 52 17.87 -5.78 3.49
CA ARG A 52 18.42 -5.79 4.84
C ARG A 52 19.88 -6.22 4.76
N LYS A 53 20.80 -5.49 5.38
CA LYS A 53 22.12 -6.02 5.61
C LYS A 53 22.05 -7.16 6.62
N TRP A 54 22.37 -8.35 6.18
CA TRP A 54 22.75 -9.44 7.05
C TRP A 54 24.07 -9.07 7.71
N PRO A 55 24.34 -9.40 8.99
CA PRO A 55 25.55 -8.95 9.68
C PRO A 55 26.87 -9.40 9.06
N TYR A 56 26.83 -10.24 8.02
CA TYR A 56 28.02 -10.80 7.38
C TYR A 56 28.22 -10.37 5.91
N CYS A 57 27.40 -9.52 5.35
CA CYS A 57 27.58 -9.01 3.99
C CYS A 57 28.26 -7.64 4.01
N VAL A 58 29.50 -7.64 3.54
CA VAL A 58 30.35 -6.46 3.40
C VAL A 58 29.80 -5.50 2.38
N ALA A 59 29.75 -4.24 2.81
CA ALA A 59 29.76 -2.99 2.07
C ALA A 59 28.92 -2.84 0.80
N GLU A 60 27.94 -1.89 0.84
CA GLU A 60 27.73 -0.92 -0.22
C GLU A 60 26.74 0.21 0.21
N PRO A 61 26.66 1.33 -0.51
CA PRO A 61 26.34 2.67 0.01
C PRO A 61 24.89 2.92 0.52
N VAL A 62 24.02 1.94 0.48
CA VAL A 62 22.64 2.04 1.01
C VAL A 62 22.61 2.24 2.55
N HIS A 63 23.72 1.99 3.26
CA HIS A 63 23.82 2.20 4.71
C HIS A 63 23.79 3.66 5.10
N HIS A 64 24.45 4.52 4.33
CA HIS A 64 24.45 5.96 4.61
C HIS A 64 23.06 6.58 4.44
N TYR A 65 22.27 6.05 3.50
CA TYR A 65 20.91 6.52 3.27
C TYR A 65 19.96 6.15 4.42
N ARG A 66 20.16 5.00 5.06
CA ARG A 66 19.23 4.44 6.04
C ARG A 66 19.50 4.92 7.46
N GLU A 67 20.74 4.84 7.95
CA GLU A 67 21.08 5.23 9.33
C GLU A 67 21.28 6.74 9.46
N GLY A 68 21.99 7.37 8.55
CA GLY A 68 22.16 8.81 8.52
C GLY A 68 20.84 9.54 8.32
N PHE A 69 20.00 9.07 7.39
CA PHE A 69 18.68 9.65 7.12
C PHE A 69 17.74 9.53 8.33
N PHE A 70 17.67 8.37 8.99
CA PHE A 70 16.85 8.19 10.19
C PHE A 70 17.36 9.02 11.37
N HIS A 71 18.66 9.05 11.63
CA HIS A 71 19.24 9.84 12.71
C HIS A 71 19.10 11.35 12.47
N GLU A 72 19.41 11.83 11.27
CA GLU A 72 19.32 13.24 10.92
C GLU A 72 17.87 13.75 10.94
N ASN A 73 16.93 12.94 10.48
CA ASN A 73 15.53 13.31 10.47
C ASN A 73 14.83 13.09 11.83
N GLN A 74 15.26 12.16 12.67
CA GLN A 74 14.79 12.06 14.06
C GLN A 74 15.11 13.34 14.86
N HIS A 75 16.30 13.90 14.71
CA HIS A 75 16.67 15.18 15.32
C HIS A 75 15.88 16.36 14.74
N ARG A 76 15.64 16.38 13.43
CA ARG A 76 14.80 17.42 12.80
C ARG A 76 13.35 17.36 13.27
N MET A 77 12.80 16.17 13.48
CA MET A 77 11.40 16.02 13.93
C MET A 77 11.20 16.33 15.41
N GLN A 78 12.16 16.01 16.27
CA GLN A 78 12.12 16.42 17.69
C GLN A 78 12.17 17.94 17.85
N ASN A 79 12.75 18.64 16.86
CA ASN A 79 12.90 20.09 16.82
C ASN A 79 11.97 20.77 15.81
N ALA A 80 11.12 20.02 15.09
CA ALA A 80 10.24 20.57 14.07
C ALA A 80 9.12 21.40 14.70
N GLY A 81 9.36 22.69 14.80
CA GLY A 81 8.36 23.66 15.20
C GLY A 81 7.24 23.87 14.17
N SER A 82 7.36 23.27 12.97
CA SER A 82 6.36 23.33 11.93
C SER A 82 6.32 22.02 11.09
N MET A 83 5.12 21.65 10.62
CA MET A 83 4.89 20.52 9.71
C MET A 83 5.56 20.69 8.33
N ALA A 84 6.10 21.86 8.02
CA ALA A 84 6.82 22.11 6.77
C ALA A 84 8.13 21.32 6.67
N ASP A 85 8.66 20.86 7.80
CA ASP A 85 9.95 20.15 7.92
C ASP A 85 9.78 18.62 7.94
N TYR A 86 8.57 18.09 7.64
CA TYR A 86 8.34 16.65 7.65
C TYR A 86 9.14 15.96 6.53
N PRO A 87 9.97 14.97 6.85
CA PRO A 87 10.81 14.34 5.84
C PRO A 87 9.95 13.49 4.89
N VAL A 88 10.07 13.78 3.63
CA VAL A 88 9.49 13.00 2.53
C VAL A 88 10.63 12.37 1.76
N ILE A 89 10.61 11.04 1.63
CA ILE A 89 11.60 10.25 0.91
C ILE A 89 11.10 10.02 -0.50
N GLU A 90 11.88 10.35 -1.50
CA GLU A 90 11.60 9.94 -2.88
C GLU A 90 12.09 8.49 -3.07
N LEU A 91 11.16 7.57 -3.31
CA LEU A 91 11.45 6.14 -3.50
C LEU A 91 11.75 5.80 -4.97
N LEU A 92 11.05 6.46 -5.88
CA LEU A 92 11.28 6.40 -7.32
C LEU A 92 11.21 7.81 -7.89
N GLU A 93 12.15 8.12 -8.77
CA GLU A 93 12.30 9.44 -9.36
C GLU A 93 10.98 9.97 -9.94
N LYS A 94 10.56 11.12 -9.43
CA LYS A 94 9.38 11.89 -9.87
C LYS A 94 8.02 11.17 -9.77
N GLY A 95 7.92 10.07 -9.03
CA GLY A 95 6.66 9.31 -9.01
C GLY A 95 6.23 8.82 -7.64
N LEU A 96 7.09 8.15 -6.90
CA LEU A 96 6.75 7.51 -5.65
C LEU A 96 7.49 8.13 -4.47
N TYR A 97 6.72 8.64 -3.53
CA TYR A 97 7.21 9.26 -2.30
C TYR A 97 6.78 8.45 -1.08
N TYR A 98 7.51 8.56 -0.01
CA TYR A 98 7.21 7.89 1.24
C TYR A 98 7.38 8.84 2.42
N VAL A 99 6.43 8.82 3.32
CA VAL A 99 6.50 9.51 4.61
C VAL A 99 6.60 8.46 5.70
N PRO A 100 7.77 8.36 6.34
CA PRO A 100 7.98 7.39 7.41
C PRO A 100 7.23 7.80 8.68
N GLN A 101 6.77 6.82 9.44
CA GLN A 101 6.30 7.05 10.81
C GLN A 101 7.48 6.98 11.77
N PHE A 102 7.63 7.99 12.63
CA PHE A 102 8.80 8.14 13.48
C PHE A 102 8.53 7.87 14.97
N THR A 103 7.28 7.74 15.39
CA THR A 103 6.95 7.56 16.81
C THR A 103 6.66 6.11 17.14
N LYS A 104 7.30 5.60 18.20
CA LYS A 104 7.01 4.28 18.78
C LYS A 104 5.72 4.25 19.59
N ASN A 105 5.19 5.40 19.98
CA ASN A 105 3.97 5.51 20.77
C ASN A 105 2.75 5.56 19.86
N ALA A 106 2.06 4.44 19.72
CA ALA A 106 0.79 4.35 19.01
C ALA A 106 -0.28 5.32 19.54
N ASP A 107 -0.17 5.71 20.80
CA ASP A 107 -1.10 6.64 21.48
C ASP A 107 -0.94 8.11 21.07
N LEU A 108 0.18 8.47 20.43
CA LEU A 108 0.43 9.81 19.90
C LEU A 108 0.01 9.98 18.43
N PHE A 109 -0.59 8.97 17.82
CA PHE A 109 -1.22 9.10 16.52
C PHE A 109 -2.55 9.82 16.67
N ASP A 110 -2.43 11.09 17.00
CA ASP A 110 -3.56 11.98 17.20
C ASP A 110 -4.18 12.33 15.83
N TYR A 111 -5.48 12.48 15.80
CA TYR A 111 -6.24 13.04 14.68
C TYR A 111 -5.64 14.36 14.18
N GLN A 112 -5.15 15.18 15.09
CA GLN A 112 -4.48 16.43 14.78
C GLN A 112 -3.23 16.21 13.93
N PHE A 113 -2.45 15.15 14.19
CA PHE A 113 -1.32 14.77 13.35
C PHE A 113 -1.78 14.39 11.94
N HIS A 114 -2.82 13.57 11.82
CA HIS A 114 -3.38 13.19 10.52
C HIS A 114 -3.87 14.42 9.74
N CYS A 115 -4.62 15.32 10.37
CA CYS A 115 -5.08 16.57 9.76
C CYS A 115 -3.92 17.46 9.28
N ASN A 116 -2.85 17.54 10.06
CA ASN A 116 -1.68 18.33 9.73
C ASN A 116 -0.82 17.68 8.63
N LEU A 117 -0.77 16.36 8.57
CA LEU A 117 -0.02 15.63 7.55
C LEU A 117 -0.65 15.74 6.15
N MET A 118 -1.96 15.76 6.05
CA MET A 118 -2.65 15.79 4.75
C MET A 118 -2.27 16.98 3.85
N PRO A 119 -2.11 18.22 4.34
CA PRO A 119 -1.58 19.32 3.54
C PRO A 119 -0.17 19.08 3.04
N VAL A 120 0.70 18.42 3.83
CA VAL A 120 2.06 18.05 3.42
C VAL A 120 2.01 17.05 2.27
N LEU A 121 1.25 15.97 2.41
CA LEU A 121 1.11 14.96 1.36
C LEU A 121 0.62 15.55 0.03
N LYS A 122 -0.34 16.49 0.08
CA LYS A 122 -0.88 17.17 -1.10
C LYS A 122 0.15 18.02 -1.86
N ARG A 123 1.24 18.46 -1.22
CA ARG A 123 2.31 19.20 -1.88
C ARG A 123 3.19 18.32 -2.76
N TYR A 124 3.33 17.04 -2.41
CA TYR A 124 4.22 16.10 -3.08
C TYR A 124 3.49 15.23 -4.11
N SER A 125 2.19 14.96 -3.91
CA SER A 125 1.47 14.02 -4.75
C SER A 125 -0.02 14.34 -4.88
N GLU A 126 -0.60 13.85 -5.97
CA GLU A 126 -2.03 13.89 -6.23
C GLU A 126 -2.79 12.82 -5.43
N ILE A 127 -2.13 11.71 -5.11
CA ILE A 127 -2.72 10.55 -4.46
C ILE A 127 -1.91 10.16 -3.24
N ALA A 128 -2.57 10.02 -2.10
CA ALA A 128 -1.98 9.48 -0.88
C ALA A 128 -2.47 8.04 -0.67
N PHE A 129 -1.55 7.07 -0.66
CA PHE A 129 -1.78 5.70 -0.24
C PHE A 129 -1.47 5.57 1.23
N ILE A 130 -2.46 5.21 2.03
CA ILE A 130 -2.35 5.14 3.48
C ILE A 130 -2.46 3.70 3.93
N ASP A 131 -1.37 3.16 4.49
CA ASP A 131 -1.35 1.83 5.10
C ASP A 131 -1.96 1.94 6.50
N THR A 132 -3.15 1.38 6.70
CA THR A 132 -3.86 1.50 7.97
C THR A 132 -3.61 0.31 8.88
N GLN A 133 -3.48 0.60 10.15
CA GLN A 133 -3.40 -0.42 11.18
C GLN A 133 -4.72 -1.21 11.26
N ARG A 134 -4.60 -2.53 11.40
CA ARG A 134 -5.72 -3.39 11.71
C ARG A 134 -6.26 -3.12 13.12
N GLY A 135 -7.56 -3.30 13.29
CA GLY A 135 -8.22 -3.25 14.59
C GLY A 135 -9.04 -1.99 14.80
N ASN A 136 -9.40 -1.75 16.07
CA ASN A 136 -10.29 -0.67 16.46
C ASN A 136 -9.56 0.63 16.85
N ALA A 137 -8.31 0.81 16.40
CA ALA A 137 -7.59 2.05 16.63
C ALA A 137 -8.39 3.23 16.07
N LEU A 138 -8.56 4.27 16.87
CA LEU A 138 -9.36 5.44 16.51
C LEU A 138 -8.84 6.08 15.21
N SER A 139 -7.51 6.21 15.09
CA SER A 139 -6.86 6.75 13.88
C SER A 139 -7.24 5.96 12.62
N SER A 140 -7.24 4.62 12.68
CA SER A 140 -7.63 3.78 11.54
C SER A 140 -9.10 3.97 11.16
N LYS A 141 -10.00 4.05 12.13
CA LYS A 141 -11.43 4.33 11.87
C LYS A 141 -11.60 5.67 11.15
N MET A 142 -10.97 6.72 11.66
CA MET A 142 -11.04 8.05 11.08
C MET A 142 -10.48 8.09 9.65
N ILE A 143 -9.33 7.42 9.42
CA ILE A 143 -8.74 7.33 8.08
C ILE A 143 -9.70 6.61 7.12
N LEU A 144 -10.30 5.49 7.55
CA LEU A 144 -11.26 4.75 6.73
C LEU A 144 -12.53 5.55 6.45
N GLU A 145 -13.00 6.35 7.40
CA GLU A 145 -14.16 7.23 7.22
C GLU A 145 -13.89 8.38 6.25
N GLU A 146 -12.69 8.95 6.30
CA GLU A 146 -12.28 10.08 5.45
C GLU A 146 -11.71 9.68 4.10
N ALA A 147 -11.40 8.40 3.87
CA ALA A 147 -10.81 7.94 2.61
C ALA A 147 -11.81 8.08 1.45
N ASP A 148 -11.31 8.58 0.31
CA ASP A 148 -12.08 8.61 -0.93
C ASP A 148 -12.31 7.19 -1.47
N VAL A 149 -11.27 6.34 -1.37
CA VAL A 149 -11.32 4.92 -1.73
C VAL A 149 -10.72 4.09 -0.59
N VAL A 150 -11.36 2.97 -0.26
CA VAL A 150 -10.84 2.00 0.71
C VAL A 150 -10.45 0.72 -0.04
N VAL A 151 -9.17 0.41 -0.09
CA VAL A 151 -8.66 -0.86 -0.64
C VAL A 151 -8.70 -1.91 0.46
N VAL A 152 -9.57 -2.89 0.29
CA VAL A 152 -9.80 -3.96 1.26
C VAL A 152 -9.05 -5.22 0.83
N LEU A 153 -8.03 -5.61 1.60
CA LEU A 153 -7.27 -6.84 1.38
C LEU A 153 -7.98 -8.01 2.05
N LEU A 154 -8.41 -8.97 1.24
CA LEU A 154 -9.05 -10.20 1.67
C LEU A 154 -8.17 -11.40 1.31
N LYS A 155 -8.16 -12.44 2.14
CA LYS A 155 -7.61 -13.73 1.75
C LYS A 155 -8.60 -14.49 0.88
N GLN A 156 -8.11 -15.48 0.15
CA GLN A 156 -8.93 -16.42 -0.64
C GLN A 156 -9.63 -17.45 0.26
N ASP A 157 -10.32 -16.96 1.28
CA ASP A 157 -11.02 -17.72 2.30
C ASP A 157 -12.47 -17.24 2.40
N MET A 158 -13.42 -18.15 2.17
CA MET A 158 -14.85 -17.80 2.09
C MET A 158 -15.38 -17.29 3.43
N TYR A 159 -14.88 -17.82 4.55
CA TYR A 159 -15.27 -17.37 5.88
C TYR A 159 -14.78 -15.96 6.17
N GLU A 160 -13.53 -15.66 5.83
CA GLU A 160 -12.95 -14.32 5.98
C GLU A 160 -13.70 -13.28 5.13
N ILE A 161 -14.10 -13.65 3.90
CA ILE A 161 -14.88 -12.79 3.02
C ILE A 161 -16.27 -12.56 3.60
N GLN A 162 -16.95 -13.62 4.05
CA GLN A 162 -18.26 -13.51 4.69
C GLN A 162 -18.20 -12.63 5.95
N SER A 163 -17.18 -12.84 6.78
CA SER A 163 -16.95 -12.03 7.98
C SER A 163 -16.80 -10.54 7.66
N PHE A 164 -16.13 -10.19 6.55
CA PHE A 164 -16.07 -8.81 6.10
C PHE A 164 -17.47 -8.24 5.81
N PHE A 165 -18.28 -8.94 5.03
CA PHE A 165 -19.63 -8.45 4.69
C PHE A 165 -20.54 -8.31 5.91
N GLN A 166 -20.39 -9.16 6.91
CA GLN A 166 -21.17 -9.10 8.15
C GLN A 166 -20.77 -7.91 9.04
N ASN A 167 -19.48 -7.60 9.10
CA ASN A 167 -18.96 -6.67 10.11
C ASN A 167 -18.55 -5.30 9.57
N TYR A 168 -18.32 -5.17 8.24
CA TYR A 168 -17.73 -3.96 7.63
C TYR A 168 -18.47 -3.49 6.38
N SER A 169 -19.77 -3.81 6.28
CA SER A 169 -20.62 -3.47 5.12
C SER A 169 -20.66 -1.96 4.80
N SER A 170 -20.44 -1.11 5.80
CA SER A 170 -20.38 0.35 5.63
C SER A 170 -19.23 0.82 4.73
N LEU A 171 -18.19 0.00 4.56
CA LEU A 171 -17.07 0.34 3.68
C LEU A 171 -17.37 0.03 2.20
N ILE A 172 -18.34 -0.85 1.90
CA ILE A 172 -18.62 -1.36 0.54
C ILE A 172 -18.77 -0.26 -0.52
N PRO A 173 -19.50 0.84 -0.30
CA PRO A 173 -19.70 1.87 -1.32
C PRO A 173 -18.40 2.48 -1.86
N ARG A 174 -17.37 2.58 -1.00
CA ARG A 174 -16.06 3.14 -1.33
C ARG A 174 -14.98 2.07 -1.50
N ALA A 175 -15.33 0.78 -1.34
CA ALA A 175 -14.37 -0.31 -1.35
C ALA A 175 -13.88 -0.65 -2.76
N PHE A 176 -12.60 -0.96 -2.84
CA PHE A 176 -11.98 -1.74 -3.90
C PHE A 176 -11.36 -2.98 -3.24
N PHE A 177 -11.69 -4.15 -3.73
CA PHE A 177 -11.30 -5.41 -3.10
C PHE A 177 -10.08 -6.02 -3.78
N ILE A 178 -9.17 -6.59 -3.00
CA ILE A 178 -8.03 -7.34 -3.51
C ILE A 178 -7.98 -8.69 -2.80
N ILE A 179 -8.08 -9.77 -3.57
CA ILE A 179 -7.78 -11.10 -3.05
C ILE A 179 -6.26 -11.28 -3.08
N SER A 180 -5.64 -11.26 -1.92
CA SER A 180 -4.20 -11.42 -1.76
C SER A 180 -3.79 -12.90 -1.74
N ASP A 181 -2.54 -13.16 -2.16
CA ASP A 181 -1.98 -14.53 -2.22
C ASP A 181 -2.87 -15.48 -3.04
N TYR A 182 -3.40 -14.98 -4.14
CA TYR A 182 -4.43 -15.64 -4.92
C TYR A 182 -3.92 -16.86 -5.69
N GLN A 183 -4.55 -18.00 -5.45
CA GLN A 183 -4.27 -19.28 -6.13
C GLN A 183 -5.34 -19.56 -7.20
N ARG A 184 -4.96 -19.40 -8.47
CA ARG A 184 -5.87 -19.58 -9.61
C ARG A 184 -6.54 -20.96 -9.67
N LYS A 185 -5.83 -22.02 -9.24
CA LYS A 185 -6.30 -23.42 -9.26
C LYS A 185 -7.18 -23.78 -8.07
N SER A 186 -7.37 -22.87 -7.11
CA SER A 186 -8.24 -23.12 -5.97
C SER A 186 -9.70 -23.29 -6.41
N LYS A 187 -10.44 -24.15 -5.70
CA LYS A 187 -11.89 -24.28 -5.87
C LYS A 187 -12.63 -22.97 -5.56
N ASN A 188 -12.07 -22.14 -4.69
CA ASN A 188 -12.59 -20.80 -4.38
C ASN A 188 -11.94 -19.76 -5.29
N ASN A 189 -12.01 -19.96 -6.62
CA ASN A 189 -11.46 -19.02 -7.58
C ASN A 189 -12.24 -17.70 -7.63
N LEU A 190 -11.67 -16.70 -8.30
CA LEU A 190 -12.24 -15.35 -8.37
C LEU A 190 -13.67 -15.34 -8.92
N ALA A 191 -13.97 -16.16 -9.91
CA ALA A 191 -15.32 -16.23 -10.50
C ALA A 191 -16.35 -16.70 -9.48
N LYS A 192 -16.03 -17.74 -8.69
CA LYS A 192 -16.87 -18.21 -7.60
C LYS A 192 -17.04 -17.16 -6.51
N ILE A 193 -15.95 -16.52 -6.07
CA ILE A 193 -15.99 -15.43 -5.09
C ILE A 193 -16.91 -14.29 -5.56
N ILE A 194 -16.74 -13.84 -6.79
CA ILE A 194 -17.60 -12.79 -7.39
C ILE A 194 -19.07 -13.21 -7.39
N SER A 195 -19.36 -14.45 -7.82
CA SER A 195 -20.74 -14.95 -7.91
C SER A 195 -21.40 -15.10 -6.54
N GLU A 196 -20.65 -15.61 -5.54
CA GLU A 196 -21.20 -15.93 -4.23
C GLU A 196 -21.44 -14.67 -3.36
N PHE A 197 -20.58 -13.68 -3.45
CA PHE A 197 -20.68 -12.46 -2.64
C PHE A 197 -21.18 -11.24 -3.41
N GLY A 198 -21.50 -11.36 -4.69
CA GLY A 198 -22.05 -10.27 -5.48
C GLY A 198 -21.07 -9.13 -5.77
N PHE A 199 -19.77 -9.41 -5.81
CA PHE A 199 -18.79 -8.36 -6.13
C PHE A 199 -18.99 -7.78 -7.53
N ARG A 200 -18.88 -6.49 -7.67
CA ARG A 200 -18.75 -5.83 -8.97
C ARG A 200 -17.37 -6.16 -9.56
N LYS A 201 -17.33 -6.60 -10.82
CA LYS A 201 -16.09 -7.01 -11.50
C LYS A 201 -15.07 -5.88 -11.66
N ASP A 202 -15.53 -4.64 -11.69
CA ASP A 202 -14.71 -3.43 -11.77
C ASP A 202 -14.17 -2.95 -10.41
N CYS A 203 -14.65 -3.55 -9.32
CA CYS A 203 -14.25 -3.20 -7.95
C CYS A 203 -13.47 -4.32 -7.24
N ILE A 204 -13.01 -5.34 -7.97
CA ILE A 204 -12.24 -6.44 -7.39
C ILE A 204 -11.08 -6.84 -8.31
N GLY A 205 -9.91 -7.03 -7.70
CA GLY A 205 -8.72 -7.55 -8.35
C GLY A 205 -8.04 -8.64 -7.53
N VAL A 206 -6.94 -9.16 -8.02
CA VAL A 206 -6.14 -10.18 -7.34
C VAL A 206 -4.66 -9.83 -7.34
N ILE A 207 -3.94 -10.23 -6.31
CA ILE A 207 -2.49 -10.34 -6.30
C ILE A 207 -2.18 -11.83 -6.21
N PRO A 208 -1.68 -12.46 -7.30
CA PRO A 208 -1.44 -13.89 -7.33
C PRO A 208 -0.37 -14.31 -6.31
N HIS A 209 -0.45 -15.56 -5.88
CA HIS A 209 0.66 -16.22 -5.20
C HIS A 209 1.84 -16.32 -6.17
N SER A 210 3.03 -15.93 -5.70
CA SER A 210 4.30 -16.08 -6.42
C SER A 210 5.42 -16.20 -5.40
N GLU A 211 6.14 -17.31 -5.44
CA GLU A 211 7.30 -17.55 -4.56
C GLU A 211 8.41 -16.53 -4.85
N GLU A 212 8.66 -16.23 -6.13
CA GLU A 212 9.67 -15.27 -6.54
C GLU A 212 9.35 -13.85 -6.06
N PHE A 213 8.07 -13.44 -6.15
CA PHE A 213 7.64 -12.16 -5.61
C PHE A 213 7.79 -12.12 -4.09
N GLN A 214 7.39 -13.19 -3.38
CA GLN A 214 7.53 -13.28 -1.93
C GLN A 214 9.00 -13.26 -1.51
N PHE A 215 9.86 -13.96 -2.24
CA PHE A 215 11.32 -13.93 -2.04
C PHE A 215 11.85 -12.51 -2.23
N ALA A 216 11.56 -11.87 -3.35
CA ALA A 216 11.99 -10.49 -3.62
C ALA A 216 11.50 -9.52 -2.54
N ALA A 217 10.23 -9.63 -2.13
CA ALA A 217 9.66 -8.83 -1.05
C ALA A 217 10.37 -9.08 0.29
N GLY A 218 10.65 -10.34 0.62
CA GLY A 218 11.34 -10.74 1.86
C GLY A 218 12.77 -10.20 1.94
N TYR A 219 13.46 -10.05 0.81
CA TYR A 219 14.83 -9.56 0.72
C TYR A 219 14.95 -8.06 0.39
N GLY A 220 13.84 -7.32 0.31
CA GLY A 220 13.85 -5.90 0.02
C GLY A 220 14.18 -5.57 -1.45
N ARG A 221 13.86 -6.47 -2.38
CA ARG A 221 14.16 -6.36 -3.81
C ARG A 221 12.91 -6.16 -4.68
N MET A 222 11.83 -5.65 -4.09
CA MET A 222 10.56 -5.51 -4.80
C MET A 222 10.65 -4.52 -5.97
N ILE A 223 11.43 -3.44 -5.84
CA ILE A 223 11.66 -2.51 -6.95
C ILE A 223 12.28 -3.24 -8.15
N GLU A 224 13.35 -4.02 -7.91
CA GLU A 224 14.05 -4.77 -8.95
C GLU A 224 13.11 -5.80 -9.60
N TYR A 225 12.40 -6.59 -8.78
CA TYR A 225 11.46 -7.60 -9.26
C TYR A 225 10.37 -6.99 -10.16
N ILE A 226 9.68 -5.95 -9.65
CA ILE A 226 8.59 -5.32 -10.40
C ILE A 226 9.13 -4.65 -11.67
N SER A 227 10.21 -3.88 -11.60
CA SER A 227 10.75 -3.17 -12.76
C SER A 227 11.20 -4.13 -13.87
N THR A 228 11.88 -5.24 -13.50
CA THR A 228 12.34 -6.26 -14.46
C THR A 228 11.16 -6.96 -15.14
N ASN A 229 10.17 -7.38 -14.34
CA ASN A 229 9.04 -8.14 -14.84
C ASN A 229 7.97 -7.25 -15.50
N TYR A 230 7.97 -5.95 -15.19
CA TYR A 230 7.11 -4.97 -15.83
C TYR A 230 7.34 -4.91 -17.35
N VAL A 231 8.59 -5.00 -17.78
CA VAL A 231 8.96 -5.01 -19.21
C VAL A 231 8.94 -6.41 -19.86
N GLY A 232 8.50 -7.44 -19.13
CA GLY A 232 8.28 -8.78 -19.66
C GLY A 232 9.54 -9.63 -19.77
N LYS A 233 10.58 -9.37 -18.96
CA LYS A 233 11.85 -10.13 -18.96
C LYS A 233 11.87 -11.34 -18.02
N GLY A 234 10.76 -11.60 -17.30
CA GLY A 234 10.66 -12.70 -16.33
C GLY A 234 10.24 -14.03 -16.91
N THR A 235 10.05 -15.01 -16.02
CA THR A 235 9.52 -16.34 -16.33
C THR A 235 8.03 -16.26 -16.74
N ARG A 236 7.45 -17.43 -17.15
CA ARG A 236 6.01 -17.51 -17.45
C ARG A 236 5.13 -17.22 -16.22
N GLU A 237 5.59 -17.60 -15.03
CA GLU A 237 4.88 -17.39 -13.77
C GLU A 237 4.94 -15.91 -13.38
N ASP A 238 6.11 -15.27 -13.51
CA ASP A 238 6.26 -13.83 -13.31
C ASP A 238 5.41 -13.02 -14.28
N TYR A 239 5.30 -13.47 -15.53
CA TYR A 239 4.43 -12.84 -16.52
C TYR A 239 2.97 -12.87 -16.07
N TYR A 240 2.45 -14.02 -15.60
CA TYR A 240 1.09 -14.11 -15.07
C TYR A 240 0.89 -13.20 -13.85
N PHE A 241 1.83 -13.24 -12.91
CA PHE A 241 1.80 -12.37 -11.72
C PHE A 241 1.70 -10.90 -12.13
N MET A 242 2.57 -10.44 -13.02
CA MET A 242 2.60 -9.05 -13.46
C MET A 242 1.37 -8.65 -14.25
N GLN A 243 0.79 -9.54 -15.07
CA GLN A 243 -0.46 -9.26 -15.78
C GLN A 243 -1.62 -9.00 -14.80
N GLU A 244 -1.78 -9.86 -13.80
CA GLU A 244 -2.84 -9.67 -12.80
C GLU A 244 -2.57 -8.46 -11.90
N LEU A 245 -1.32 -8.20 -11.50
CA LEU A 245 -0.95 -7.01 -10.74
C LEU A 245 -1.24 -5.73 -11.52
N LYS A 246 -0.86 -5.66 -12.81
CA LYS A 246 -1.17 -4.53 -13.71
C LYS A 246 -2.67 -4.34 -13.86
N LYS A 247 -3.42 -5.42 -14.06
CA LYS A 247 -4.89 -5.39 -14.20
C LYS A 247 -5.54 -4.89 -12.91
N THR A 248 -5.12 -5.38 -11.76
CA THR A 248 -5.61 -4.93 -10.45
C THR A 248 -5.31 -3.46 -10.23
N THR A 249 -4.08 -3.03 -10.54
CA THR A 249 -3.68 -1.62 -10.46
C THR A 249 -4.52 -0.75 -11.39
N PHE A 250 -4.77 -1.20 -12.64
CA PHE A 250 -5.60 -0.49 -13.59
C PHE A 250 -7.03 -0.29 -13.08
N LEU A 251 -7.67 -1.35 -12.58
CA LEU A 251 -9.04 -1.27 -12.04
C LEU A 251 -9.11 -0.33 -10.82
N LEU A 252 -8.13 -0.39 -9.93
CA LEU A 252 -8.05 0.53 -8.79
C LEU A 252 -7.89 1.98 -9.27
N MET A 253 -6.98 2.24 -10.21
CA MET A 253 -6.75 3.60 -10.70
C MET A 253 -7.95 4.14 -11.50
N GLN A 254 -8.72 3.29 -12.17
CA GLN A 254 -10.00 3.69 -12.76
C GLN A 254 -11.01 4.14 -11.70
N LYS A 255 -11.14 3.39 -10.59
CA LYS A 255 -12.00 3.78 -9.47
C LYS A 255 -11.55 5.10 -8.85
N VAL A 256 -10.26 5.26 -8.59
CA VAL A 256 -9.67 6.51 -8.08
C VAL A 256 -9.96 7.69 -9.01
N ALA A 257 -9.80 7.53 -10.32
CA ALA A 257 -10.09 8.59 -11.30
C ALA A 257 -11.58 8.92 -11.40
N PHE A 258 -12.45 7.92 -11.28
CA PHE A 258 -13.90 8.12 -11.29
C PHE A 258 -14.38 8.90 -10.05
N ASP A 259 -13.93 8.51 -8.87
CA ASP A 259 -14.30 9.15 -7.62
C ASP A 259 -13.72 10.59 -7.53
N ARG A 260 -12.55 10.86 -8.14
CA ARG A 260 -12.00 12.21 -8.29
C ARG A 260 -12.93 13.14 -9.11
N ARG A 261 -13.45 12.67 -10.23
CA ARG A 261 -14.36 13.45 -11.09
C ARG A 261 -15.67 13.80 -10.36
N LEU A 262 -16.20 12.88 -9.55
CA LEU A 262 -17.37 13.16 -8.73
C LEU A 262 -17.11 14.24 -7.67
N GLY A 263 -15.90 14.25 -7.07
CA GLY A 263 -15.51 15.26 -6.08
C GLY A 263 -15.23 16.65 -6.66
N GLU A 264 -15.00 16.78 -7.98
CA GLU A 264 -14.83 18.06 -8.67
C GLU A 264 -16.16 18.68 -9.14
N VAL A 265 -17.27 17.93 -9.05
CA VAL A 265 -18.62 18.37 -9.50
C VAL A 265 -19.48 18.87 -8.32
N PHE A 266 -19.06 18.64 -7.08
CA PHE A 266 -19.68 19.13 -5.84
C PHE A 266 -18.70 20.04 -5.08
#